data_a5f439930c5cfb2ead2ac2f0af21085d
#
_entry.id   a5f439930c5cfb2ead2ac2f0af21085d
#
_cell.length_a   1.000
_cell.length_b   1.000
_cell.length_c   1.000
_cell.angle_alpha   90.00
_cell.angle_beta   90.00
_cell.angle_gamma   90.00
#
_symmetry.space_group_name_H-M   'P 1'
#
loop_
_entity.id
_entity.type
_entity.pdbx_description
1 polymer ?
#
loop_
_entity_poly.entity_id
_entity_poly.type
_entity_poly.pdbx_seq_one_letter_code
_entity_poly.pdbx_strand_id
1 'polypeptide(L)'
;MATGGVMSFGDEPGAPELTYEEMKAIIDVAASKGKITSAHAHGAEGIKIAVRAGITSIEHGMLMDEGCMDMMAEHGTYLIPTIIAAHNIVVNGVASGIPAWAVEKAERCLENHYENLKKCMAKGVKIGFGTDTGTPFNRHGAQAFEFELMKKAGFTTEYILQAATRINAEMMKMDKQIGTIETGKLADIVAFDASPMDDIKVMANCSFVMKDGVVYKG
;
A
#
# COMPACT_ATOMS: atom_id res chain seq x y z
N MET A 1 0.43 -13.77 5.72
CA MET A 1 0.89 -12.73 6.66
C MET A 1 2.33 -13.05 7.04
N ALA A 2 3.23 -12.04 7.00
CA ALA A 2 4.60 -12.20 7.47
C ALA A 2 4.75 -11.83 8.96
N THR A 3 3.83 -10.99 9.45
CA THR A 3 3.72 -10.63 10.87
C THR A 3 2.27 -10.62 11.32
N GLY A 4 2.04 -10.63 12.62
CA GLY A 4 0.73 -10.37 13.21
C GLY A 4 0.17 -9.02 12.77
N GLY A 5 -1.15 -8.89 12.76
CA GLY A 5 -1.89 -7.75 12.24
C GLY A 5 -2.71 -6.99 13.29
N VAL A 6 -3.21 -5.82 12.87
CA VAL A 6 -4.07 -4.97 13.71
C VAL A 6 -5.41 -5.64 14.03
N MET A 7 -6.00 -6.32 13.05
CA MET A 7 -7.32 -6.97 13.19
C MET A 7 -7.24 -8.45 13.58
N SER A 8 -6.06 -8.98 13.87
CA SER A 8 -5.87 -10.34 14.36
C SER A 8 -5.98 -10.38 15.89
N PHE A 9 -6.84 -11.21 16.42
CA PHE A 9 -7.00 -11.37 17.88
C PHE A 9 -5.94 -12.32 18.44
N GLY A 10 -5.28 -11.95 19.53
CA GLY A 10 -4.36 -12.83 20.28
C GLY A 10 -2.90 -12.79 19.82
N ASP A 11 -2.59 -12.11 18.72
CA ASP A 11 -1.21 -11.87 18.26
C ASP A 11 -0.79 -10.39 18.46
N GLU A 12 0.51 -10.14 18.41
CA GLU A 12 1.06 -8.77 18.46
C GLU A 12 1.31 -8.26 17.04
N PRO A 13 0.90 -7.01 16.73
CA PRO A 13 1.25 -6.38 15.46
C PRO A 13 2.76 -6.32 15.30
N GLY A 14 3.25 -7.02 14.28
CA GLY A 14 4.67 -7.04 13.99
C GLY A 14 5.45 -8.25 14.50
N ALA A 15 4.84 -9.15 15.27
CA ALA A 15 5.47 -10.44 15.58
C ALA A 15 5.61 -11.29 14.32
N PRO A 16 6.81 -11.84 14.00
CA PRO A 16 6.99 -12.71 12.83
C PRO A 16 6.12 -13.96 12.92
N GLU A 17 5.45 -14.31 11.82
CA GLU A 17 4.59 -15.51 11.74
C GLU A 17 5.13 -16.59 10.80
N LEU A 18 6.10 -16.25 9.97
CA LEU A 18 6.76 -17.19 9.05
C LEU A 18 8.28 -17.08 9.21
N THR A 19 8.92 -18.23 9.12
CA THR A 19 10.38 -18.34 9.01
C THR A 19 10.87 -17.89 7.63
N TYR A 20 12.18 -17.69 7.50
CA TYR A 20 12.79 -17.40 6.21
C TYR A 20 12.56 -18.53 5.19
N GLU A 21 12.70 -19.78 5.62
CA GLU A 21 12.55 -20.97 4.78
C GLU A 21 11.12 -21.09 4.24
N GLU A 22 10.11 -20.83 5.08
CA GLU A 22 8.71 -20.86 4.68
C GLU A 22 8.39 -19.75 3.65
N MET A 23 8.82 -18.51 3.93
CA MET A 23 8.64 -17.41 2.98
C MET A 23 9.37 -17.66 1.67
N LYS A 24 10.61 -18.13 1.74
CA LYS A 24 11.43 -18.45 0.57
C LYS A 24 10.77 -19.51 -0.29
N ALA A 25 10.22 -20.56 0.31
CA ALA A 25 9.51 -21.61 -0.43
C ALA A 25 8.28 -21.05 -1.18
N ILE A 26 7.49 -20.18 -0.54
CA ILE A 26 6.33 -19.54 -1.18
C ILE A 26 6.78 -18.67 -2.36
N ILE A 27 7.81 -17.87 -2.16
CA ILE A 27 8.32 -16.93 -3.17
C ILE A 27 8.91 -17.68 -4.35
N ASP A 28 9.66 -18.76 -4.12
CA ASP A 28 10.26 -19.57 -5.19
C ASP A 28 9.20 -20.26 -6.05
N VAL A 29 8.15 -20.79 -5.42
CA VAL A 29 7.02 -21.37 -6.15
C VAL A 29 6.31 -20.32 -7.00
N ALA A 30 6.08 -19.13 -6.47
CA ALA A 30 5.47 -18.02 -7.22
C ALA A 30 6.38 -17.59 -8.39
N ALA A 31 7.68 -17.42 -8.15
CA ALA A 31 8.65 -17.03 -9.16
C ALA A 31 8.74 -18.05 -10.30
N SER A 32 8.68 -19.36 -10.01
CA SER A 32 8.67 -20.42 -11.02
C SER A 32 7.47 -20.33 -11.97
N LYS A 33 6.42 -19.65 -11.56
CA LYS A 33 5.20 -19.39 -12.36
C LYS A 33 5.14 -17.96 -12.92
N GLY A 34 6.22 -17.19 -12.80
CA GLY A 34 6.27 -15.79 -13.23
C GLY A 34 5.36 -14.87 -12.42
N LYS A 35 4.99 -15.24 -11.19
CA LYS A 35 4.12 -14.44 -10.31
C LYS A 35 4.95 -13.62 -9.33
N ILE A 36 4.44 -12.43 -9.00
CA ILE A 36 4.92 -11.60 -7.91
C ILE A 36 4.32 -12.09 -6.58
N THR A 37 4.92 -11.67 -5.48
CA THR A 37 4.44 -11.96 -4.13
C THR A 37 4.36 -10.68 -3.30
N SER A 38 3.38 -10.61 -2.44
CA SER A 38 3.15 -9.51 -1.51
C SER A 38 2.98 -10.07 -0.09
N ALA A 39 3.38 -9.32 0.91
CA ALA A 39 3.23 -9.72 2.30
C ALA A 39 2.68 -8.59 3.16
N HIS A 40 1.55 -8.88 3.86
CA HIS A 40 1.18 -8.09 5.02
C HIS A 40 2.30 -8.20 6.07
N ALA A 41 2.87 -7.08 6.49
CA ALA A 41 3.88 -7.04 7.55
C ALA A 41 3.93 -5.65 8.21
N HIS A 42 3.97 -5.61 9.54
CA HIS A 42 4.17 -4.37 10.30
C HIS A 42 5.57 -4.30 10.92
N GLY A 43 6.02 -5.36 11.57
CA GLY A 43 7.23 -5.35 12.38
C GLY A 43 8.51 -5.58 11.61
N ALA A 44 9.58 -4.99 12.13
CA ALA A 44 10.88 -4.94 11.48
C ALA A 44 11.46 -6.33 11.15
N GLU A 45 11.38 -7.28 12.08
CA GLU A 45 11.99 -8.60 11.86
C GLU A 45 11.29 -9.38 10.74
N GLY A 46 9.93 -9.41 10.74
CA GLY A 46 9.19 -10.08 9.66
C GLY A 46 9.41 -9.42 8.29
N ILE A 47 9.51 -8.07 8.24
CA ILE A 47 9.84 -7.34 7.01
C ILE A 47 11.23 -7.75 6.50
N LYS A 48 12.26 -7.76 7.37
CA LYS A 48 13.62 -8.16 6.99
C LYS A 48 13.68 -9.60 6.47
N ILE A 49 12.94 -10.50 7.10
CA ILE A 49 12.81 -11.89 6.64
C ILE A 49 12.20 -11.92 5.23
N ALA A 50 11.09 -11.24 5.02
CA ALA A 50 10.39 -11.19 3.74
C ALA A 50 11.26 -10.59 2.62
N VAL A 51 11.94 -9.47 2.91
CA VAL A 51 12.84 -8.80 1.94
C VAL A 51 14.01 -9.70 1.55
N ARG A 52 14.68 -10.34 2.51
CA ARG A 52 15.75 -11.31 2.23
C ARG A 52 15.28 -12.51 1.41
N ALA A 53 14.04 -12.95 1.62
CA ALA A 53 13.44 -14.03 0.86
C ALA A 53 13.09 -13.64 -0.59
N GLY A 54 13.06 -12.34 -0.92
CA GLY A 54 12.82 -11.81 -2.27
C GLY A 54 11.38 -11.40 -2.54
N ILE A 55 10.65 -10.96 -1.50
CA ILE A 55 9.27 -10.46 -1.63
C ILE A 55 9.22 -9.24 -2.57
N THR A 56 8.18 -9.11 -3.38
CA THR A 56 8.01 -7.97 -4.30
C THR A 56 7.53 -6.72 -3.56
N SER A 57 6.54 -6.86 -2.67
CA SER A 57 6.02 -5.74 -1.88
C SER A 57 5.73 -6.12 -0.44
N ILE A 58 5.82 -5.09 0.42
CA ILE A 58 5.36 -5.10 1.81
C ILE A 58 4.12 -4.22 1.87
N GLU A 59 3.04 -4.77 2.40
CA GLU A 59 1.82 -4.04 2.71
C GLU A 59 1.89 -3.49 4.13
N HIS A 60 1.47 -2.24 4.31
CA HIS A 60 1.45 -1.46 5.55
C HIS A 60 2.84 -1.00 6.04
N GLY A 61 3.68 -1.89 6.54
CA GLY A 61 5.03 -1.56 7.00
C GLY A 61 5.11 -0.58 8.18
N MET A 62 4.08 -0.48 9.02
CA MET A 62 3.90 0.64 9.94
C MET A 62 4.92 0.69 11.08
N LEU A 63 5.44 -0.46 11.52
CA LEU A 63 6.39 -0.60 12.63
C LEU A 63 7.82 -0.94 12.16
N MET A 64 8.14 -0.61 10.91
CA MET A 64 9.48 -0.85 10.36
C MET A 64 10.53 0.07 11.01
N ASP A 65 11.75 -0.43 11.10
CA ASP A 65 12.93 0.35 11.47
C ASP A 65 13.72 0.84 10.24
N GLU A 66 14.76 1.64 10.46
CA GLU A 66 15.57 2.15 9.36
C GLU A 66 16.32 1.05 8.61
N GLY A 67 16.70 -0.03 9.29
CA GLY A 67 17.31 -1.19 8.65
C GLY A 67 16.38 -1.89 7.65
N CYS A 68 15.06 -1.92 7.93
CA CYS A 68 14.06 -2.37 6.95
C CYS A 68 14.04 -1.49 5.71
N MET A 69 14.04 -0.17 5.92
CA MET A 69 13.99 0.81 4.83
C MET A 69 15.22 0.70 3.92
N ASP A 70 16.42 0.57 4.52
CA ASP A 70 17.66 0.38 3.78
C ASP A 70 17.64 -0.91 2.97
N MET A 71 17.22 -2.03 3.56
CA MET A 71 17.08 -3.30 2.86
C MET A 71 16.04 -3.25 1.74
N MET A 72 14.89 -2.62 1.97
CA MET A 72 13.86 -2.48 0.93
C MET A 72 14.36 -1.65 -0.26
N ALA A 73 15.09 -0.56 0.00
CA ALA A 73 15.71 0.25 -1.04
C ALA A 73 16.76 -0.54 -1.84
N GLU A 74 17.64 -1.27 -1.15
CA GLU A 74 18.69 -2.10 -1.76
C GLU A 74 18.12 -3.23 -2.63
N HIS A 75 17.11 -3.93 -2.14
CA HIS A 75 16.47 -5.06 -2.84
C HIS A 75 15.41 -4.63 -3.85
N GLY A 76 15.03 -3.34 -3.88
CA GLY A 76 13.98 -2.82 -4.76
C GLY A 76 12.57 -3.29 -4.36
N THR A 77 12.38 -3.69 -3.10
CA THR A 77 11.07 -4.08 -2.56
C THR A 77 10.17 -2.85 -2.42
N TYR A 78 8.94 -2.96 -2.90
CA TYR A 78 7.95 -1.89 -2.81
C TYR A 78 7.28 -1.83 -1.44
N LEU A 79 6.86 -0.63 -1.03
CA LEU A 79 5.99 -0.40 0.13
C LEU A 79 4.62 0.07 -0.36
N ILE A 80 3.55 -0.55 0.14
CA ILE A 80 2.18 -0.10 -0.08
C ILE A 80 1.61 0.37 1.27
N PRO A 81 1.48 1.69 1.51
CA PRO A 81 1.30 2.24 2.86
C PRO A 81 -0.07 1.98 3.47
N THR A 82 -1.14 1.95 2.68
CA THR A 82 -2.53 1.68 3.13
C THR A 82 -2.92 2.45 4.40
N ILE A 83 -2.61 3.74 4.44
CA ILE A 83 -2.79 4.59 5.63
C ILE A 83 -4.26 4.60 6.07
N ILE A 84 -5.17 4.60 5.08
CA ILE A 84 -6.63 4.66 5.29
C ILE A 84 -7.15 3.51 6.16
N ALA A 85 -6.54 2.33 6.11
CA ALA A 85 -7.00 1.16 6.87
C ALA A 85 -6.88 1.40 8.39
N ALA A 86 -5.68 1.70 8.87
CA ALA A 86 -5.47 2.02 10.30
C ALA A 86 -6.13 3.35 10.69
N HIS A 87 -6.11 4.37 9.80
CA HIS A 87 -6.76 5.65 10.03
C HIS A 87 -8.25 5.49 10.34
N ASN A 88 -8.98 4.73 9.53
CA ASN A 88 -10.40 4.51 9.73
C ASN A 88 -10.74 3.74 11.01
N ILE A 89 -9.88 2.80 11.40
CA ILE A 89 -10.02 2.10 12.69
C ILE A 89 -9.91 3.09 13.85
N VAL A 90 -8.88 3.94 13.84
CA VAL A 90 -8.63 4.92 14.92
C VAL A 90 -9.73 5.98 14.98
N VAL A 91 -10.11 6.57 13.84
CA VAL A 91 -11.09 7.67 13.80
C VAL A 91 -12.50 7.22 14.20
N ASN A 92 -12.93 6.03 13.77
CA ASN A 92 -14.25 5.51 14.12
C ASN A 92 -14.28 4.92 15.53
N GLY A 93 -13.22 4.27 15.97
CA GLY A 93 -13.02 3.85 17.35
C GLY A 93 -14.04 2.84 17.88
N VAL A 94 -13.98 2.62 19.18
CA VAL A 94 -14.84 1.67 19.91
C VAL A 94 -16.33 2.04 19.83
N ALA A 95 -16.64 3.32 19.81
CA ALA A 95 -18.03 3.81 19.73
C ALA A 95 -18.76 3.34 18.45
N SER A 96 -18.03 3.00 17.40
CA SER A 96 -18.56 2.47 16.14
C SER A 96 -18.56 0.93 16.06
N GLY A 97 -18.30 0.24 17.18
CA GLY A 97 -18.35 -1.22 17.26
C GLY A 97 -17.02 -1.91 16.95
N ILE A 98 -15.92 -1.17 16.78
CA ILE A 98 -14.58 -1.77 16.62
C ILE A 98 -14.10 -2.24 17.99
N PRO A 99 -13.56 -3.49 18.12
CA PRO A 99 -13.03 -3.97 19.40
C PRO A 99 -11.92 -3.06 19.93
N ALA A 100 -11.93 -2.77 21.23
CA ALA A 100 -10.96 -1.88 21.88
C ALA A 100 -9.51 -2.30 21.62
N TRP A 101 -9.21 -3.60 21.66
CA TRP A 101 -7.88 -4.13 21.37
C TRP A 101 -7.41 -3.83 19.94
N ALA A 102 -8.33 -3.80 18.96
CA ALA A 102 -7.99 -3.47 17.57
C ALA A 102 -7.72 -1.97 17.39
N VAL A 103 -8.50 -1.11 18.09
CA VAL A 103 -8.26 0.34 18.10
C VAL A 103 -6.89 0.66 18.70
N GLU A 104 -6.57 0.08 19.86
CA GLU A 104 -5.27 0.25 20.52
C GLU A 104 -4.10 -0.19 19.63
N LYS A 105 -4.21 -1.34 18.96
CA LYS A 105 -3.22 -1.81 18.00
C LYS A 105 -3.07 -0.84 16.82
N ALA A 106 -4.19 -0.33 16.27
CA ALA A 106 -4.18 0.62 15.17
C ALA A 106 -3.50 1.93 15.54
N GLU A 107 -3.77 2.46 16.73
CA GLU A 107 -3.13 3.67 17.25
C GLU A 107 -1.62 3.50 17.34
N ARG A 108 -1.13 2.42 17.95
CA ARG A 108 0.30 2.10 18.05
C ARG A 108 0.97 1.98 16.67
N CYS A 109 0.29 1.33 15.71
CA CYS A 109 0.80 1.18 14.36
C CYS A 109 0.87 2.51 13.60
N LEU A 110 -0.12 3.37 13.79
CA LEU A 110 -0.22 4.64 13.06
C LEU A 110 0.68 5.74 13.62
N GLU A 111 1.05 5.66 14.91
CA GLU A 111 1.77 6.71 15.64
C GLU A 111 3.00 7.26 14.89
N ASN A 112 3.85 6.36 14.41
CA ASN A 112 5.07 6.74 13.70
C ASN A 112 5.00 6.53 12.18
N HIS A 113 3.87 6.09 11.66
CA HIS A 113 3.76 5.69 10.26
C HIS A 113 4.05 6.85 9.29
N TYR A 114 3.53 8.04 9.55
CA TYR A 114 3.78 9.21 8.71
C TYR A 114 5.26 9.61 8.66
N GLU A 115 5.97 9.55 9.78
CA GLU A 115 7.41 9.82 9.82
C GLU A 115 8.23 8.71 9.14
N ASN A 116 7.82 7.45 9.31
CA ASN A 116 8.44 6.33 8.61
C ASN A 116 8.29 6.45 7.10
N LEU A 117 7.13 6.88 6.60
CA LEU A 117 6.92 7.12 5.17
C LEU A 117 7.84 8.20 4.61
N LYS A 118 8.07 9.31 5.35
CA LYS A 118 9.05 10.34 4.96
C LYS A 118 10.47 9.78 4.89
N LYS A 119 10.86 8.96 5.87
CA LYS A 119 12.17 8.29 5.88
C LYS A 119 12.32 7.31 4.72
N CYS A 120 11.28 6.52 4.42
CA CYS A 120 11.27 5.62 3.27
C CYS A 120 11.50 6.38 1.96
N MET A 121 10.81 7.52 1.76
CA MET A 121 11.04 8.38 0.58
C MET A 121 12.49 8.87 0.51
N ALA A 122 13.03 9.37 1.63
CA ALA A 122 14.39 9.89 1.69
C ALA A 122 15.45 8.81 1.39
N LYS A 123 15.19 7.57 1.76
CA LYS A 123 16.05 6.41 1.50
C LYS A 123 15.84 5.77 0.12
N GLY A 124 14.89 6.25 -0.68
CA GLY A 124 14.64 5.76 -2.03
C GLY A 124 13.82 4.48 -2.10
N VAL A 125 13.11 4.12 -1.04
CA VAL A 125 12.13 3.02 -1.09
C VAL A 125 11.05 3.38 -2.10
N LYS A 126 10.74 2.47 -3.01
CA LYS A 126 9.64 2.65 -3.97
C LYS A 126 8.30 2.48 -3.26
N ILE A 127 7.49 3.52 -3.27
CA ILE A 127 6.19 3.51 -2.60
C ILE A 127 5.09 3.52 -3.65
N GLY A 128 4.25 2.48 -3.62
CA GLY A 128 3.07 2.37 -4.46
C GLY A 128 1.83 2.92 -3.76
N PHE A 129 0.67 2.63 -4.31
CA PHE A 129 -0.64 3.05 -3.82
C PHE A 129 -1.53 1.83 -3.58
N GLY A 130 -2.12 1.74 -2.41
CA GLY A 130 -3.10 0.71 -2.04
C GLY A 130 -3.88 1.14 -0.81
N THR A 131 -5.04 0.53 -0.58
CA THR A 131 -6.00 1.02 0.41
C THR A 131 -6.47 -0.04 1.40
N ASP A 132 -6.21 -1.31 1.15
CA ASP A 132 -6.71 -2.43 1.97
C ASP A 132 -8.24 -2.37 2.19
N THR A 133 -8.97 -2.06 1.09
CA THR A 133 -10.43 -1.92 1.10
C THR A 133 -11.11 -3.21 1.55
N GLY A 134 -12.10 -3.07 2.46
CA GLY A 134 -12.79 -4.18 3.14
C GLY A 134 -12.49 -4.22 4.63
N THR A 135 -11.46 -3.53 5.10
CA THR A 135 -11.22 -3.29 6.53
C THR A 135 -12.32 -2.38 7.13
N PRO A 136 -12.47 -2.30 8.47
CA PRO A 136 -13.54 -1.51 9.08
C PRO A 136 -13.62 -0.08 8.55
N PHE A 137 -14.82 0.33 8.12
CA PHE A 137 -15.12 1.66 7.55
C PHE A 137 -14.35 2.04 6.29
N ASN A 138 -13.63 1.11 5.68
CA ASN A 138 -12.89 1.27 4.44
C ASN A 138 -13.65 0.60 3.28
N ARG A 139 -14.60 1.34 2.69
CA ARG A 139 -15.55 0.81 1.71
C ARG A 139 -15.00 0.85 0.29
N HIS A 140 -15.39 -0.12 -0.54
CA HIS A 140 -15.25 -0.01 -1.99
C HIS A 140 -15.94 1.26 -2.49
N GLY A 141 -15.28 2.03 -3.35
CA GLY A 141 -15.76 3.33 -3.85
C GLY A 141 -15.32 4.54 -3.02
N ALA A 142 -14.71 4.34 -1.83
CA ALA A 142 -14.21 5.41 -0.98
C ALA A 142 -12.66 5.48 -0.91
N GLN A 143 -11.97 4.73 -1.78
CA GLN A 143 -10.52 4.58 -1.78
C GLN A 143 -9.76 5.89 -2.02
N ALA A 144 -10.41 6.87 -2.63
CA ALA A 144 -9.78 8.15 -2.97
C ALA A 144 -9.26 8.92 -1.76
N PHE A 145 -9.73 8.62 -0.55
CA PHE A 145 -9.23 9.26 0.66
C PHE A 145 -7.75 8.92 0.95
N GLU A 146 -7.23 7.80 0.46
CA GLU A 146 -5.81 7.49 0.57
C GLU A 146 -4.91 8.54 -0.13
N PHE A 147 -5.37 9.15 -1.24
CA PHE A 147 -4.66 10.24 -1.89
C PHE A 147 -4.43 11.43 -0.94
N GLU A 148 -5.45 11.80 -0.16
CA GLU A 148 -5.35 12.87 0.84
C GLU A 148 -4.42 12.49 1.98
N LEU A 149 -4.47 11.24 2.46
CA LEU A 149 -3.62 10.74 3.54
C LEU A 149 -2.15 10.67 3.10
N MET A 150 -1.86 10.22 1.89
CA MET A 150 -0.51 10.27 1.33
C MET A 150 -0.02 11.72 1.19
N LYS A 151 -0.88 12.64 0.76
CA LYS A 151 -0.54 14.07 0.73
C LYS A 151 -0.19 14.61 2.12
N LYS A 152 -0.96 14.24 3.15
CA LYS A 152 -0.69 14.55 4.56
C LYS A 152 0.62 13.94 5.05
N ALA A 153 1.00 12.77 4.56
CA ALA A 153 2.27 12.13 4.84
C ALA A 153 3.49 12.86 4.22
N GLY A 154 3.25 13.85 3.35
CA GLY A 154 4.30 14.67 2.75
C GLY A 154 4.66 14.30 1.31
N PHE A 155 3.93 13.38 0.68
CA PHE A 155 4.12 13.08 -0.74
C PHE A 155 3.66 14.25 -1.62
N THR A 156 4.35 14.49 -2.73
CA THR A 156 3.87 15.42 -3.75
C THR A 156 2.67 14.82 -4.49
N THR A 157 1.76 15.65 -4.96
CA THR A 157 0.60 15.19 -5.74
C THR A 157 1.05 14.37 -6.96
N GLU A 158 2.08 14.83 -7.66
CA GLU A 158 2.66 14.14 -8.81
C GLU A 158 3.13 12.72 -8.43
N TYR A 159 3.87 12.57 -7.31
CA TYR A 159 4.32 11.25 -6.85
C TYR A 159 3.13 10.34 -6.53
N ILE A 160 2.10 10.83 -5.86
CA ILE A 160 0.91 10.03 -5.49
C ILE A 160 0.19 9.51 -6.74
N LEU A 161 0.03 10.37 -7.75
CA LEU A 161 -0.56 9.96 -9.03
C LEU A 161 0.30 8.90 -9.75
N GLN A 162 1.63 9.05 -9.73
CA GLN A 162 2.53 8.04 -10.26
C GLN A 162 2.50 6.75 -9.45
N ALA A 163 2.38 6.83 -8.12
CA ALA A 163 2.24 5.65 -7.25
C ALA A 163 0.99 4.84 -7.61
N ALA A 164 -0.15 5.51 -7.81
CA ALA A 164 -1.42 4.87 -8.15
C ALA A 164 -1.48 4.34 -9.59
N THR A 165 -0.52 4.68 -10.45
CA THR A 165 -0.50 4.31 -11.87
C THR A 165 0.80 3.61 -12.26
N ARG A 166 1.81 4.35 -12.70
CA ARG A 166 3.06 3.84 -13.25
C ARG A 166 3.83 2.96 -12.26
N ILE A 167 4.00 3.41 -11.00
CA ILE A 167 4.80 2.67 -10.01
C ILE A 167 4.11 1.33 -9.67
N ASN A 168 2.80 1.34 -9.49
CA ASN A 168 2.03 0.11 -9.29
C ASN A 168 2.10 -0.82 -10.50
N ALA A 169 2.04 -0.27 -11.73
CA ALA A 169 2.19 -1.08 -12.95
C ALA A 169 3.56 -1.74 -13.04
N GLU A 170 4.64 -1.01 -12.70
CA GLU A 170 6.01 -1.55 -12.61
C GLU A 170 6.10 -2.68 -11.55
N MET A 171 5.55 -2.47 -10.35
CA MET A 171 5.51 -3.47 -9.28
C MET A 171 4.80 -4.76 -9.72
N MET A 172 3.67 -4.61 -10.41
CA MET A 172 2.89 -5.73 -10.93
C MET A 172 3.48 -6.36 -12.19
N LYS A 173 4.59 -5.84 -12.74
CA LYS A 173 5.19 -6.24 -14.02
C LYS A 173 4.22 -6.09 -15.20
N MET A 174 3.38 -5.08 -15.15
CA MET A 174 2.38 -4.74 -16.17
C MET A 174 2.65 -3.38 -16.86
N ASP A 175 3.80 -2.76 -16.59
CA ASP A 175 4.20 -1.44 -17.08
C ASP A 175 4.22 -1.32 -18.62
N LYS A 176 4.34 -2.44 -19.32
CA LYS A 176 4.22 -2.50 -20.79
C LYS A 176 2.77 -2.46 -21.28
N GLN A 177 1.80 -2.65 -20.41
CA GLN A 177 0.38 -2.76 -20.75
C GLN A 177 -0.46 -1.63 -20.18
N ILE A 178 -0.15 -1.15 -18.96
CA ILE A 178 -0.92 -0.16 -18.21
C ILE A 178 0.01 0.85 -17.49
N GLY A 179 -0.59 1.78 -16.77
CA GLY A 179 0.10 2.70 -15.85
C GLY A 179 0.50 4.05 -16.47
N THR A 180 0.49 4.17 -17.79
CA THR A 180 0.75 5.42 -18.52
C THR A 180 -0.13 5.49 -19.77
N ILE A 181 -0.40 6.71 -20.26
CA ILE A 181 -1.15 6.93 -21.50
C ILE A 181 -0.13 6.98 -22.65
N GLU A 182 0.07 5.84 -23.29
CA GLU A 182 1.03 5.68 -24.39
C GLU A 182 0.44 4.77 -25.47
N THR A 183 0.85 5.03 -26.73
CA THR A 183 0.45 4.18 -27.86
C THR A 183 0.88 2.73 -27.64
N GLY A 184 -0.05 1.81 -27.83
CA GLY A 184 0.18 0.36 -27.67
C GLY A 184 -0.14 -0.19 -26.28
N LYS A 185 -0.49 0.66 -25.32
CA LYS A 185 -1.02 0.23 -24.02
C LYS A 185 -2.55 0.12 -24.02
N LEU A 186 -3.09 -0.60 -23.04
CA LEU A 186 -4.53 -0.70 -22.83
C LEU A 186 -5.11 0.68 -22.52
N ALA A 187 -6.26 0.98 -23.10
CA ALA A 187 -6.99 2.22 -22.84
C ALA A 187 -7.78 2.13 -21.52
N ASP A 188 -7.03 2.06 -20.41
CA ASP A 188 -7.51 2.13 -19.04
C ASP A 188 -7.35 3.58 -18.58
N ILE A 189 -8.40 4.39 -18.71
CA ILE A 189 -8.34 5.85 -18.56
C ILE A 189 -9.42 6.31 -17.58
N VAL A 190 -9.04 7.18 -16.67
CA VAL A 190 -9.95 7.93 -15.81
C VAL A 190 -9.77 9.42 -16.02
N ALA A 191 -10.86 10.21 -15.92
CA ALA A 191 -10.78 11.66 -15.94
C ALA A 191 -11.57 12.29 -14.81
N PHE A 192 -11.19 13.53 -14.49
CA PHE A 192 -11.75 14.33 -13.41
C PHE A 192 -12.06 15.72 -13.94
N ASP A 193 -13.09 16.40 -13.39
CA ASP A 193 -13.52 17.71 -13.87
C ASP A 193 -12.61 18.87 -13.43
N ALA A 194 -11.66 18.59 -12.53
CA ALA A 194 -10.66 19.56 -12.07
C ALA A 194 -9.28 18.89 -11.93
N SER A 195 -8.25 19.72 -11.84
CA SER A 195 -6.87 19.24 -11.73
C SER A 195 -6.55 18.73 -10.30
N PRO A 196 -6.09 17.47 -10.14
CA PRO A 196 -5.62 16.98 -8.85
C PRO A 196 -4.33 17.69 -8.39
N MET A 197 -3.63 18.39 -9.28
CA MET A 197 -2.46 19.21 -8.92
C MET A 197 -2.86 20.43 -8.09
N ASP A 198 -4.06 20.95 -8.29
CA ASP A 198 -4.59 22.09 -7.55
C ASP A 198 -5.24 21.63 -6.22
N ASP A 199 -6.04 20.55 -6.28
CA ASP A 199 -6.64 19.91 -5.10
C ASP A 199 -6.74 18.40 -5.28
N ILE A 200 -6.00 17.65 -4.48
CA ILE A 200 -5.98 16.18 -4.53
C ILE A 200 -7.36 15.55 -4.23
N LYS A 201 -8.25 16.25 -3.55
CA LYS A 201 -9.60 15.77 -3.19
C LYS A 201 -10.48 15.52 -4.40
N VAL A 202 -10.15 16.09 -5.57
CA VAL A 202 -10.90 15.82 -6.81
C VAL A 202 -10.87 14.35 -7.20
N MET A 203 -9.86 13.58 -6.71
CA MET A 203 -9.76 12.14 -6.93
C MET A 203 -10.97 11.35 -6.39
N ALA A 204 -11.75 11.91 -5.48
CA ALA A 204 -13.01 11.32 -5.00
C ALA A 204 -14.15 11.40 -6.03
N ASN A 205 -14.05 12.28 -7.04
CA ASN A 205 -15.11 12.60 -7.99
C ASN A 205 -14.67 12.30 -9.43
N CYS A 206 -14.36 11.03 -9.71
CA CYS A 206 -14.04 10.60 -11.07
C CYS A 206 -15.27 10.78 -11.97
N SER A 207 -15.16 11.55 -13.05
CA SER A 207 -16.26 11.83 -13.99
C SER A 207 -16.28 10.89 -15.21
N PHE A 208 -15.13 10.31 -15.57
CA PHE A 208 -15.02 9.41 -16.70
C PHE A 208 -14.21 8.16 -16.34
N VAL A 209 -14.67 6.98 -16.76
CA VAL A 209 -13.98 5.70 -16.57
C VAL A 209 -14.03 4.88 -17.86
N MET A 210 -12.86 4.54 -18.38
CA MET A 210 -12.68 3.62 -19.49
C MET A 210 -11.78 2.46 -19.08
N LYS A 211 -12.14 1.25 -19.46
CA LYS A 211 -11.36 0.03 -19.25
C LYS A 211 -11.23 -0.72 -20.57
N ASP A 212 -10.00 -0.95 -21.02
CA ASP A 212 -9.68 -1.63 -22.30
C ASP A 212 -10.47 -1.04 -23.49
N GLY A 213 -10.57 0.30 -23.56
CA GLY A 213 -11.30 1.02 -24.60
C GLY A 213 -12.83 1.05 -24.45
N VAL A 214 -13.39 0.36 -23.46
CA VAL A 214 -14.85 0.38 -23.17
C VAL A 214 -15.15 1.42 -22.11
N VAL A 215 -16.09 2.34 -22.40
CA VAL A 215 -16.53 3.38 -21.46
C VAL A 215 -17.55 2.79 -20.49
N TYR A 216 -17.28 2.91 -19.19
CA TYR A 216 -18.15 2.48 -18.10
C TYR A 216 -18.84 3.65 -17.39
N LYS A 217 -18.23 4.83 -17.46
CA LYS A 217 -18.77 6.09 -16.94
C LYS A 217 -18.31 7.24 -17.83
N GLY A 218 -19.19 8.14 -18.19
CA GLY A 218 -18.94 9.32 -19.01
C GLY A 218 -20.19 10.12 -19.23
#